data_e75f001c9296d95b31ba7a53673f61f3
#
_entry.id   e75f001c9296d95b31ba7a53673f61f3
#
_cell.length_a   1.000
_cell.length_b   1.000
_cell.length_c   1.000
_cell.angle_alpha   90.00
_cell.angle_beta   90.00
_cell.angle_gamma   90.00
#
_symmetry.space_group_name_H-M   'P 1'
#
loop_
_entity.id
_entity.type
_entity.pdbx_description
1 polymer ?
#
loop_
_entity_poly.entity_id
_entity_poly.type
_entity_poly.pdbx_seq_one_letter_code
_entity_poly.pdbx_strand_id
1 'polypeptide(L)'
;YIAASTKEVIRDALGLTYKKEMITVMEIMGRNAGWLTGAAALAKTEECEGPDLIYLPEIAFDVDDFLAKVKELLQKKSSIVIAVSEGIKLADGRYVCELSGGGDYVDAFGHKQLQGTAAYLAGFLGAEIGCKTRSVEFSTLQRSASHMASRVDIEEAFMVGGAAVKAADEGYNGNMVVIDRVSDDPYTVSYTHLTLPTTSRV
;
A
#
# COMPACT_ATOMS: atom_id res chain seq x y z
N TYR A 1 6.96 1.47 9.20
CA TYR A 1 5.78 0.66 9.55
C TYR A 1 5.64 -0.54 8.63
N ILE A 2 5.54 -0.34 7.31
CA ILE A 2 5.31 -1.43 6.35
C ILE A 2 6.37 -2.53 6.47
N ALA A 3 7.66 -2.19 6.50
CA ALA A 3 8.73 -3.18 6.63
C ALA A 3 8.62 -3.99 7.94
N ALA A 4 8.35 -3.32 9.07
CA ALA A 4 8.20 -3.98 10.37
C ALA A 4 6.98 -4.90 10.41
N SER A 5 5.82 -4.39 9.96
CA SER A 5 4.57 -5.17 9.91
C SER A 5 4.67 -6.37 8.96
N THR A 6 5.39 -6.22 7.84
CA THR A 6 5.66 -7.33 6.91
C THR A 6 6.47 -8.43 7.59
N LYS A 7 7.49 -8.08 8.40
CA LYS A 7 8.24 -9.09 9.20
C LYS A 7 7.33 -9.84 10.17
N GLU A 8 6.42 -9.14 10.85
CA GLU A 8 5.50 -9.79 11.78
C GLU A 8 4.53 -10.73 11.06
N VAL A 9 4.00 -10.34 9.89
CA VAL A 9 3.15 -11.21 9.08
C VAL A 9 3.91 -12.46 8.60
N ILE A 10 5.17 -12.31 8.19
CA ILE A 10 6.01 -13.45 7.78
C ILE A 10 6.26 -14.40 8.95
N ARG A 11 6.57 -13.87 10.15
CA ARG A 11 6.76 -14.68 11.36
C ARG A 11 5.50 -15.44 11.76
N ASP A 12 4.34 -14.78 11.72
CA ASP A 12 3.05 -15.45 11.97
C ASP A 12 2.80 -16.54 10.93
N ALA A 13 2.99 -16.25 9.65
CA ALA A 13 2.81 -17.22 8.57
C ALA A 13 3.70 -18.46 8.76
N LEU A 14 4.98 -18.28 9.07
CA LEU A 14 5.91 -19.38 9.34
C LEU A 14 5.50 -20.22 10.56
N GLY A 15 4.99 -19.57 11.62
CA GLY A 15 4.51 -20.24 12.83
C GLY A 15 3.29 -21.13 12.62
N LEU A 16 2.55 -20.95 11.54
CA LEU A 16 1.29 -21.64 11.26
C LEU A 16 1.40 -22.77 10.22
N THR A 17 2.56 -22.96 9.62
CA THR A 17 2.81 -23.98 8.58
C THR A 17 3.27 -25.31 9.18
N TYR A 18 2.43 -25.98 9.93
CA TYR A 18 2.84 -27.26 10.56
C TYR A 18 3.04 -28.43 9.57
N LYS A 19 2.24 -28.55 8.55
CA LYS A 19 2.32 -29.64 7.53
C LYS A 19 1.52 -29.31 6.27
N LYS A 20 0.97 -28.11 6.15
CA LYS A 20 0.12 -27.70 5.03
C LYS A 20 0.60 -26.36 4.51
N GLU A 21 0.44 -26.20 3.23
CA GLU A 21 0.70 -24.94 2.55
C GLU A 21 -0.21 -23.84 3.08
N MET A 22 0.37 -22.65 3.21
CA MET A 22 -0.36 -21.46 3.60
C MET A 22 0.10 -20.26 2.76
N ILE A 23 -0.86 -19.51 2.26
CA ILE A 23 -0.60 -18.29 1.51
C ILE A 23 -1.21 -17.12 2.27
N THR A 24 -0.41 -16.09 2.53
CA THR A 24 -0.88 -14.84 3.13
C THR A 24 -0.73 -13.71 2.12
N VAL A 25 -1.82 -13.00 1.85
CA VAL A 25 -1.84 -11.82 0.98
C VAL A 25 -2.01 -10.60 1.85
N MET A 26 -1.06 -9.66 1.78
CA MET A 26 -1.09 -8.39 2.51
C MET A 26 -1.51 -7.27 1.57
N GLU A 27 -2.52 -6.50 1.96
CA GLU A 27 -2.95 -5.29 1.27
C GLU A 27 -2.34 -4.06 1.93
N ILE A 28 -1.67 -3.26 1.12
CA ILE A 28 -0.97 -2.04 1.52
C ILE A 28 -1.61 -0.87 0.79
N MET A 29 -1.90 0.21 1.53
CA MET A 29 -2.46 1.42 0.94
C MET A 29 -1.52 2.02 -0.11
N GLY A 30 -2.07 2.42 -1.22
CA GLY A 30 -1.36 3.04 -2.34
C GLY A 30 -2.14 2.88 -3.64
N ARG A 31 -3.14 3.75 -3.85
CA ARG A 31 -4.04 3.67 -5.01
C ARG A 31 -3.32 3.79 -6.35
N ASN A 32 -2.43 4.77 -6.46
CA ASN A 32 -1.80 5.17 -7.72
C ASN A 32 -0.27 5.14 -7.68
N ALA A 33 0.32 4.90 -6.50
CA ALA A 33 1.76 4.86 -6.31
C ALA A 33 2.14 3.73 -5.36
N GLY A 34 3.07 2.89 -5.80
CA GLY A 34 3.48 1.66 -5.12
C GLY A 34 4.62 1.82 -4.11
N TRP A 35 5.01 3.04 -3.73
CA TRP A 35 6.13 3.27 -2.81
C TRP A 35 5.99 2.53 -1.49
N LEU A 36 4.82 2.60 -0.86
CA LEU A 36 4.57 1.91 0.42
C LEU A 36 4.53 0.39 0.23
N THR A 37 3.94 -0.09 -0.85
CA THR A 37 3.93 -1.53 -1.17
C THR A 37 5.34 -2.02 -1.47
N GLY A 38 6.14 -1.25 -2.22
CA GLY A 38 7.56 -1.53 -2.48
C GLY A 38 8.39 -1.55 -1.20
N ALA A 39 8.04 -0.74 -0.19
CA ALA A 39 8.72 -0.75 1.11
C ALA A 39 8.58 -2.08 1.87
N ALA A 40 7.65 -2.97 1.49
CA ALA A 40 7.57 -4.32 2.02
C ALA A 40 8.87 -5.12 1.73
N ALA A 41 9.57 -4.82 0.64
CA ALA A 41 10.87 -5.42 0.32
C ALA A 41 11.95 -5.14 1.39
N LEU A 42 11.85 -4.03 2.12
CA LEU A 42 12.75 -3.69 3.22
C LEU A 42 12.60 -4.61 4.45
N ALA A 43 11.59 -5.48 4.46
CA ALA A 43 11.50 -6.55 5.45
C ALA A 43 12.61 -7.59 5.30
N LYS A 44 13.24 -7.70 4.12
CA LYS A 44 14.33 -8.64 3.86
C LYS A 44 15.56 -8.27 4.68
N THR A 45 16.04 -9.23 5.45
CA THR A 45 17.27 -9.15 6.28
C THR A 45 17.91 -10.53 6.30
N GLU A 46 19.03 -10.70 7.03
CA GLU A 46 19.63 -12.01 7.25
C GLU A 46 18.68 -13.01 7.93
N GLU A 47 17.75 -12.51 8.75
CA GLU A 47 16.80 -13.33 9.52
C GLU A 47 15.41 -13.43 8.88
N CYS A 48 15.14 -12.74 7.79
CA CYS A 48 13.84 -12.68 7.15
C CYS A 48 13.99 -12.59 5.63
N GLU A 49 13.40 -13.54 4.90
CA GLU A 49 13.48 -13.58 3.44
C GLU A 49 12.72 -12.42 2.75
N GLY A 50 11.84 -11.73 3.49
CA GLY A 50 10.93 -10.74 2.93
C GLY A 50 9.71 -11.37 2.27
N PRO A 51 8.82 -10.57 1.64
CA PRO A 51 7.69 -11.11 0.87
C PRO A 51 8.19 -11.82 -0.39
N ASP A 52 7.47 -12.85 -0.80
CA ASP A 52 7.81 -13.65 -1.98
C ASP A 52 7.48 -12.98 -3.28
N LEU A 53 6.36 -12.24 -3.29
CA LEU A 53 5.87 -11.49 -4.43
C LEU A 53 5.41 -10.11 -3.97
N ILE A 54 5.64 -9.11 -4.83
CA ILE A 54 5.19 -7.72 -4.61
C ILE A 54 4.52 -7.24 -5.89
N TYR A 55 3.28 -6.75 -5.78
CA TYR A 55 2.51 -6.22 -6.91
C TYR A 55 2.18 -4.75 -6.69
N LEU A 56 2.62 -3.92 -7.62
CA LEU A 56 2.53 -2.46 -7.58
C LEU A 56 1.43 -1.95 -8.52
N PRO A 57 0.79 -0.81 -8.22
CA PRO A 57 -0.31 -0.28 -9.02
C PRO A 57 0.14 0.26 -10.39
N GLU A 58 1.45 0.50 -10.57
CA GLU A 58 2.04 0.98 -11.82
C GLU A 58 2.13 -0.08 -12.91
N ILE A 59 1.99 -1.36 -12.54
CA ILE A 59 2.15 -2.49 -13.48
C ILE A 59 0.80 -3.21 -13.59
N ALA A 60 0.37 -3.46 -14.83
CA ALA A 60 -0.85 -4.22 -15.06
C ALA A 60 -0.75 -5.62 -14.42
N PHE A 61 -1.77 -5.96 -13.64
CA PHE A 61 -1.85 -7.23 -12.94
C PHE A 61 -2.47 -8.29 -13.85
N ASP A 62 -1.78 -9.42 -13.97
CA ASP A 62 -2.25 -10.59 -14.70
C ASP A 62 -2.58 -11.72 -13.71
N VAL A 63 -3.83 -12.14 -13.70
CA VAL A 63 -4.33 -13.15 -12.75
C VAL A 63 -3.76 -14.53 -13.03
N ASP A 64 -3.56 -14.88 -14.30
CA ASP A 64 -3.05 -16.21 -14.69
C ASP A 64 -1.55 -16.31 -14.40
N ASP A 65 -0.77 -15.26 -14.70
CA ASP A 65 0.65 -15.17 -14.34
C ASP A 65 0.84 -15.20 -12.81
N PHE A 66 -0.03 -14.50 -12.08
CA PHE A 66 -0.04 -14.51 -10.62
C PHE A 66 -0.23 -15.93 -10.07
N LEU A 67 -1.26 -16.64 -10.55
CA LEU A 67 -1.54 -18.01 -10.13
C LEU A 67 -0.38 -18.96 -10.47
N ALA A 68 0.20 -18.82 -11.66
CA ALA A 68 1.33 -19.65 -12.10
C ALA A 68 2.56 -19.45 -11.19
N LYS A 69 2.92 -18.19 -10.87
CA LYS A 69 4.02 -17.87 -9.96
C LYS A 69 3.80 -18.42 -8.54
N VAL A 70 2.58 -18.31 -8.01
CA VAL A 70 2.26 -18.87 -6.70
C VAL A 70 2.37 -20.39 -6.70
N LYS A 71 1.87 -21.08 -7.73
CA LYS A 71 2.02 -22.54 -7.87
C LYS A 71 3.49 -22.97 -7.97
N GLU A 72 4.32 -22.22 -8.68
CA GLU A 72 5.78 -22.48 -8.74
C GLU A 72 6.45 -22.32 -7.38
N LEU A 73 6.11 -21.28 -6.62
CA LEU A 73 6.65 -21.04 -5.28
C LEU A 73 6.26 -22.14 -4.30
N LEU A 74 5.03 -22.66 -4.37
CA LEU A 74 4.56 -23.77 -3.52
C LEU A 74 5.33 -25.07 -3.75
N GLN A 75 5.98 -25.27 -4.91
CA GLN A 75 6.88 -26.40 -5.12
C GLN A 75 8.18 -26.29 -4.32
N LYS A 76 8.53 -25.08 -3.87
CA LYS A 76 9.80 -24.77 -3.20
C LYS A 76 9.64 -24.55 -1.70
N LYS A 77 8.47 -24.06 -1.27
CA LYS A 77 8.20 -23.72 0.13
C LYS A 77 6.70 -23.81 0.47
N SER A 78 6.42 -24.07 1.75
CA SER A 78 5.05 -24.26 2.25
C SER A 78 4.39 -22.98 2.75
N SER A 79 5.14 -21.90 2.94
CA SER A 79 4.62 -20.60 3.36
C SER A 79 4.96 -19.53 2.32
N ILE A 80 3.95 -18.86 1.80
CA ILE A 80 4.10 -17.78 0.83
C ILE A 80 3.45 -16.52 1.39
N VAL A 81 4.18 -15.40 1.33
CA VAL A 81 3.70 -14.09 1.73
C VAL A 81 3.78 -13.14 0.54
N ILE A 82 2.65 -12.55 0.17
CA ILE A 82 2.49 -11.71 -1.00
C ILE A 82 2.06 -10.32 -0.54
N ALA A 83 2.75 -9.29 -1.01
CA ALA A 83 2.38 -7.90 -0.79
C ALA A 83 1.70 -7.34 -2.06
N VAL A 84 0.51 -6.78 -1.90
CA VAL A 84 -0.22 -6.15 -3.00
C VAL A 84 -0.63 -4.73 -2.62
N SER A 85 -0.60 -3.81 -3.58
CA SER A 85 -1.22 -2.51 -3.40
C SER A 85 -2.75 -2.63 -3.54
N GLU A 86 -3.50 -1.86 -2.77
CA GLU A 86 -4.96 -1.75 -2.92
C GLU A 86 -5.36 -1.33 -4.34
N GLY A 87 -4.49 -0.59 -5.02
CA GLY A 87 -4.72 0.02 -6.32
C GLY A 87 -4.23 -0.77 -7.52
N ILE A 88 -3.88 -2.05 -7.40
CA ILE A 88 -3.49 -2.86 -8.57
C ILE A 88 -4.65 -3.01 -9.55
N LYS A 89 -4.32 -2.93 -10.84
CA LYS A 89 -5.28 -2.90 -11.95
C LYS A 89 -4.98 -4.00 -12.96
N LEU A 90 -6.04 -4.53 -13.54
CA LEU A 90 -5.95 -5.36 -14.74
C LEU A 90 -5.52 -4.54 -15.97
N ALA A 91 -5.14 -5.21 -17.04
CA ALA A 91 -4.75 -4.56 -18.29
C ALA A 91 -5.87 -3.69 -18.91
N ASP A 92 -7.13 -3.96 -18.59
CA ASP A 92 -8.30 -3.18 -19.02
C ASP A 92 -8.57 -1.94 -18.13
N GLY A 93 -7.77 -1.73 -17.09
CA GLY A 93 -7.86 -0.60 -16.17
C GLY A 93 -8.80 -0.79 -14.97
N ARG A 94 -9.54 -1.89 -14.87
CA ARG A 94 -10.35 -2.21 -13.69
C ARG A 94 -9.46 -2.54 -12.49
N TYR A 95 -9.88 -2.12 -11.31
CA TYR A 95 -9.20 -2.54 -10.08
C TYR A 95 -9.49 -4.01 -9.76
N VAL A 96 -8.49 -4.70 -9.22
CA VAL A 96 -8.64 -6.12 -8.84
C VAL A 96 -9.71 -6.30 -7.77
N CYS A 97 -9.88 -5.36 -6.83
CA CYS A 97 -10.94 -5.40 -5.83
C CYS A 97 -12.37 -5.39 -6.44
N GLU A 98 -12.56 -4.83 -7.63
CA GLU A 98 -13.86 -4.82 -8.31
C GLU A 98 -14.29 -6.22 -8.78
N LEU A 99 -13.37 -7.17 -8.90
CA LEU A 99 -13.69 -8.56 -9.27
C LEU A 99 -14.46 -9.30 -8.16
N SER A 100 -14.40 -8.83 -6.91
CA SER A 100 -15.16 -9.39 -5.80
C SER A 100 -16.61 -8.89 -5.71
N GLY A 101 -17.03 -7.99 -6.61
CA GLY A 101 -18.32 -7.30 -6.51
C GLY A 101 -18.34 -6.18 -5.44
N GLY A 102 -17.17 -5.85 -4.86
CA GLY A 102 -17.00 -4.72 -3.95
C GLY A 102 -16.60 -3.45 -4.72
N GLY A 103 -16.97 -2.27 -4.21
CA GLY A 103 -16.49 -1.01 -4.78
C GLY A 103 -17.58 -0.05 -5.27
N ASP A 104 -18.83 -0.26 -4.91
CA ASP A 104 -19.94 0.65 -5.29
C ASP A 104 -19.97 1.94 -4.49
N TYR A 105 -19.20 2.04 -3.38
CA TYR A 105 -19.12 3.27 -2.62
C TYR A 105 -18.14 4.25 -3.26
N VAL A 106 -18.66 5.42 -3.63
CA VAL A 106 -17.89 6.54 -4.18
C VAL A 106 -17.97 7.68 -3.18
N ASP A 107 -16.83 8.25 -2.81
CA ASP A 107 -16.77 9.39 -1.91
C ASP A 107 -17.27 10.70 -2.58
N ALA A 108 -17.39 11.77 -1.79
CA ALA A 108 -17.84 13.08 -2.28
C ALA A 108 -16.95 13.69 -3.37
N PHE A 109 -15.75 13.16 -3.57
CA PHE A 109 -14.79 13.60 -4.59
C PHE A 109 -14.77 12.71 -5.83
N GLY A 110 -15.65 11.70 -5.89
CA GLY A 110 -15.74 10.78 -7.02
C GLY A 110 -14.74 9.61 -6.97
N HIS A 111 -14.08 9.38 -5.83
CA HIS A 111 -13.17 8.26 -5.69
C HIS A 111 -13.90 7.02 -5.19
N LYS A 112 -13.72 5.91 -5.89
CA LYS A 112 -14.18 4.60 -5.41
C LYS A 112 -13.40 4.20 -4.16
N GLN A 113 -14.08 3.63 -3.17
CA GLN A 113 -13.41 3.03 -2.02
C GLN A 113 -12.73 1.73 -2.49
N LEU A 114 -11.39 1.71 -2.48
CA LEU A 114 -10.60 0.52 -2.80
C LEU A 114 -10.36 -0.26 -1.52
N GLN A 115 -10.89 -1.48 -1.48
CA GLN A 115 -10.82 -2.36 -0.30
C GLN A 115 -11.06 -3.79 -0.75
N GLY A 116 -10.36 -4.75 -0.13
CA GLY A 116 -10.62 -6.17 -0.36
C GLY A 116 -9.83 -6.80 -1.49
N THR A 117 -8.83 -6.15 -2.06
CA THR A 117 -7.90 -6.75 -3.04
C THR A 117 -7.25 -8.00 -2.46
N ALA A 118 -6.69 -7.93 -1.23
CA ALA A 118 -6.09 -9.10 -0.59
C ALA A 118 -7.12 -10.18 -0.25
N ALA A 119 -8.31 -9.80 0.19
CA ALA A 119 -9.38 -10.76 0.49
C ALA A 119 -9.81 -11.50 -0.77
N TYR A 120 -9.99 -10.79 -1.89
CA TYR A 120 -10.30 -11.40 -3.17
C TYR A 120 -9.21 -12.38 -3.62
N LEU A 121 -7.95 -11.95 -3.65
CA LEU A 121 -6.83 -12.77 -4.11
C LEU A 121 -6.60 -13.99 -3.20
N ALA A 122 -6.74 -13.84 -1.88
CA ALA A 122 -6.67 -14.96 -0.95
C ALA A 122 -7.81 -15.97 -1.19
N GLY A 123 -9.02 -15.50 -1.38
CA GLY A 123 -10.16 -16.35 -1.74
C GLY A 123 -9.97 -17.07 -3.06
N PHE A 124 -9.51 -16.36 -4.09
CA PHE A 124 -9.19 -16.93 -5.40
C PHE A 124 -8.11 -18.02 -5.31
N LEU A 125 -6.99 -17.75 -4.63
CA LEU A 125 -5.93 -18.75 -4.44
C LEU A 125 -6.43 -19.97 -3.63
N GLY A 126 -7.26 -19.74 -2.61
CA GLY A 126 -7.87 -20.83 -1.83
C GLY A 126 -8.74 -21.74 -2.68
N ALA A 127 -9.51 -21.18 -3.60
CA ALA A 127 -10.35 -21.95 -4.53
C ALA A 127 -9.54 -22.72 -5.59
N GLU A 128 -8.52 -22.06 -6.19
CA GLU A 128 -7.74 -22.64 -7.28
C GLU A 128 -6.67 -23.65 -6.84
N ILE A 129 -6.17 -23.53 -5.61
CA ILE A 129 -5.06 -24.35 -5.10
C ILE A 129 -5.54 -25.33 -4.03
N GLY A 130 -6.60 -25.00 -3.29
CA GLY A 130 -7.13 -25.84 -2.21
C GLY A 130 -6.30 -25.78 -0.92
N CYS A 131 -5.42 -24.78 -0.75
CA CYS A 131 -4.63 -24.59 0.45
C CYS A 131 -5.25 -23.56 1.39
N LYS A 132 -4.70 -23.42 2.60
CA LYS A 132 -5.11 -22.39 3.55
C LYS A 132 -4.62 -21.02 3.09
N THR A 133 -5.52 -20.07 3.02
CA THR A 133 -5.21 -18.68 2.66
C THR A 133 -5.61 -17.70 3.75
N ARG A 134 -4.95 -16.56 3.81
CA ARG A 134 -5.25 -15.41 4.66
C ARG A 134 -5.12 -14.11 3.90
N SER A 135 -5.95 -13.15 4.26
CA SER A 135 -5.75 -11.75 3.89
C SER A 135 -5.41 -10.92 5.13
N VAL A 136 -4.54 -9.95 4.97
CA VAL A 136 -4.17 -8.96 5.99
C VAL A 136 -4.25 -7.58 5.35
N GLU A 137 -5.19 -6.76 5.78
CA GLU A 137 -5.33 -5.39 5.30
C GLU A 137 -4.74 -4.44 6.36
N PHE A 138 -3.73 -3.67 6.00
CA PHE A 138 -3.15 -2.69 6.92
C PHE A 138 -4.05 -1.48 7.13
N SER A 139 -4.74 -1.03 6.08
CA SER A 139 -5.78 -0.01 6.13
C SER A 139 -5.39 1.18 7.04
N THR A 140 -6.30 1.61 7.93
CA THR A 140 -6.09 2.74 8.85
C THR A 140 -4.92 2.56 9.80
N LEU A 141 -4.55 1.34 10.16
CA LEU A 141 -3.39 1.07 11.03
C LEU A 141 -2.09 1.56 10.41
N GLN A 142 -1.92 1.40 9.10
CA GLN A 142 -0.78 1.92 8.36
C GLN A 142 -0.70 3.45 8.43
N ARG A 143 -1.83 4.13 8.26
CA ARG A 143 -1.90 5.59 8.23
C ARG A 143 -1.77 6.22 9.61
N SER A 144 -2.19 5.51 10.66
CA SER A 144 -2.25 6.01 12.05
C SER A 144 -1.11 5.47 12.92
N ALA A 145 -0.05 4.91 12.34
CA ALA A 145 1.02 4.21 13.06
C ALA A 145 1.98 5.17 13.80
N SER A 146 1.48 5.94 14.76
CA SER A 146 2.28 6.92 15.51
C SER A 146 3.49 6.32 16.25
N HIS A 147 3.43 5.03 16.61
CA HIS A 147 4.53 4.30 17.24
C HIS A 147 5.72 4.01 16.29
N MET A 148 5.52 4.23 15.00
CA MET A 148 6.54 4.05 13.94
C MET A 148 6.72 5.31 13.08
N ALA A 149 6.26 6.46 13.58
CA ALA A 149 6.36 7.71 12.85
C ALA A 149 7.83 8.17 12.73
N SER A 150 8.20 8.66 11.54
CA SER A 150 9.48 9.32 11.31
C SER A 150 9.50 10.68 12.00
N ARG A 151 10.61 11.03 12.65
CA ARG A 151 10.79 12.36 13.23
C ARG A 151 10.69 13.44 12.17
N VAL A 152 11.30 13.23 11.01
CA VAL A 152 11.27 14.17 9.88
C VAL A 152 9.82 14.39 9.42
N ASP A 153 9.06 13.34 9.22
CA ASP A 153 7.65 13.45 8.80
C ASP A 153 6.80 14.24 9.81
N ILE A 154 7.04 14.02 11.11
CA ILE A 154 6.33 14.76 12.18
C ILE A 154 6.68 16.25 12.13
N GLU A 155 7.97 16.58 12.04
CA GLU A 155 8.47 17.95 12.00
C GLU A 155 7.95 18.67 10.75
N GLU A 156 8.00 18.04 9.59
CA GLU A 156 7.50 18.59 8.32
C GLU A 156 6.00 18.78 8.32
N ALA A 157 5.22 17.80 8.82
CA ALA A 157 3.78 17.94 8.95
C ALA A 157 3.39 19.11 9.86
N PHE A 158 4.10 19.30 10.98
CA PHE A 158 3.87 20.43 11.89
C PHE A 158 4.19 21.78 11.21
N MET A 159 5.32 21.87 10.50
CA MET A 159 5.72 23.08 9.81
C MET A 159 4.80 23.44 8.65
N VAL A 160 4.36 22.46 7.85
CA VAL A 160 3.39 22.66 6.76
C VAL A 160 2.06 23.18 7.31
N GLY A 161 1.58 22.63 8.42
CA GLY A 161 0.36 23.10 9.09
C GLY A 161 0.49 24.55 9.55
N GLY A 162 1.60 24.91 10.20
CA GLY A 162 1.89 26.28 10.62
C GLY A 162 2.01 27.25 9.43
N ALA A 163 2.67 26.84 8.35
CA ALA A 163 2.79 27.64 7.14
C ALA A 163 1.43 27.87 6.46
N ALA A 164 0.55 26.87 6.48
CA ALA A 164 -0.82 27.01 5.94
C ALA A 164 -1.64 28.04 6.72
N VAL A 165 -1.57 28.03 8.05
CA VAL A 165 -2.22 29.03 8.90
C VAL A 165 -1.68 30.44 8.63
N LYS A 166 -0.36 30.57 8.53
CA LYS A 166 0.28 31.85 8.21
C LYS A 166 -0.13 32.37 6.84
N ALA A 167 -0.14 31.53 5.83
CA ALA A 167 -0.57 31.90 4.48
C ALA A 167 -2.03 32.39 4.47
N ALA A 168 -2.92 31.70 5.22
CA ALA A 168 -4.31 32.13 5.35
C ALA A 168 -4.44 33.50 6.05
N ASP A 169 -3.65 33.77 7.09
CA ASP A 169 -3.62 35.06 7.80
C ASP A 169 -3.09 36.18 6.88
N GLU A 170 -2.15 35.88 6.00
CA GLU A 170 -1.63 36.79 4.97
C GLU A 170 -2.59 37.00 3.79
N GLY A 171 -3.76 36.35 3.79
CA GLY A 171 -4.81 36.51 2.79
C GLY A 171 -4.72 35.60 1.57
N TYR A 172 -3.81 34.61 1.55
CA TYR A 172 -3.78 33.61 0.49
C TYR A 172 -5.00 32.70 0.57
N ASN A 173 -5.69 32.54 -0.56
CA ASN A 173 -6.87 31.70 -0.68
C ASN A 173 -6.77 30.81 -1.92
N GLY A 174 -7.27 29.60 -1.85
CA GLY A 174 -7.20 28.62 -2.93
C GLY A 174 -5.78 28.08 -3.15
N ASN A 175 -4.91 28.15 -2.16
CA ASN A 175 -3.54 27.68 -2.19
C ASN A 175 -3.34 26.46 -1.27
N MET A 176 -2.36 25.66 -1.61
CA MET A 176 -1.88 24.55 -0.78
C MET A 176 -0.40 24.76 -0.47
N VAL A 177 -0.01 24.58 0.78
CA VAL A 177 1.39 24.57 1.15
C VAL A 177 2.01 23.25 0.70
N VAL A 178 3.17 23.34 0.07
CA VAL A 178 3.94 22.20 -0.41
C VAL A 178 5.34 22.21 0.17
N ILE A 179 5.89 21.02 0.32
CA ILE A 179 7.29 20.81 0.71
C ILE A 179 8.10 20.74 -0.58
N ASP A 180 9.11 21.58 -0.68
CA ASP A 180 10.04 21.59 -1.80
C ASP A 180 11.40 21.07 -1.31
N ARG A 181 11.85 19.97 -1.90
CA ARG A 181 13.11 19.33 -1.54
C ARG A 181 14.28 20.09 -2.15
N VAL A 182 15.08 20.72 -1.30
CA VAL A 182 16.19 21.59 -1.72
C VAL A 182 17.49 20.80 -1.87
N SER A 183 17.75 19.84 -0.98
CA SER A 183 18.98 19.03 -0.97
C SER A 183 18.74 17.64 -0.42
N ASP A 184 19.52 16.68 -0.91
CA ASP A 184 19.50 15.28 -0.46
C ASP A 184 20.53 15.01 0.64
N ASP A 185 21.68 15.68 0.58
CA ASP A 185 22.76 15.49 1.53
C ASP A 185 23.46 16.83 1.86
N PRO A 186 23.20 17.42 3.04
CA PRO A 186 22.20 16.99 4.01
C PRO A 186 20.77 17.18 3.47
N TYR A 187 19.86 16.31 3.91
CA TYR A 187 18.44 16.47 3.58
C TYR A 187 17.91 17.79 4.10
N THR A 188 17.44 18.66 3.20
CA THR A 188 16.83 19.94 3.53
C THR A 188 15.63 20.21 2.66
N VAL A 189 14.62 20.87 3.24
CA VAL A 189 13.39 21.25 2.57
C VAL A 189 13.13 22.74 2.75
N SER A 190 12.42 23.33 1.79
CA SER A 190 11.76 24.62 1.90
C SER A 190 10.25 24.43 1.77
N TYR A 191 9.50 25.47 2.10
CA TYR A 191 8.04 25.48 2.00
C TYR A 191 7.62 26.59 1.06
N THR A 192 6.73 26.27 0.14
CA THR A 192 6.10 27.21 -0.75
C THR A 192 4.61 26.92 -0.82
N HIS A 193 3.86 27.80 -1.48
CA HIS A 193 2.45 27.57 -1.72
C HIS A 193 2.17 27.56 -3.22
N LEU A 194 1.35 26.60 -3.64
CA LEU A 194 0.88 26.47 -5.02
C LEU A 194 -0.60 26.79 -5.08
N THR A 195 -0.98 27.56 -6.10
CA THR A 195 -2.39 27.80 -6.40
C THR A 195 -3.05 26.49 -6.82
N LEU A 196 -4.12 26.10 -6.12
CA LEU A 196 -4.90 24.95 -6.54
C LEU A 196 -5.65 25.30 -7.83
N PRO A 197 -5.62 24.44 -8.85
CA PRO A 197 -6.45 24.63 -10.03
C PRO A 197 -7.91 24.56 -9.59
N THR A 198 -8.58 25.71 -9.61
CA THR A 198 -10.03 25.75 -9.44
C THR A 198 -10.67 25.24 -10.73
N THR A 199 -10.96 23.96 -10.79
CA THR A 199 -11.92 23.46 -11.77
C THR A 199 -13.28 23.95 -11.33
N SER A 200 -13.71 25.10 -11.85
CA SER A 200 -15.11 25.48 -11.82
C SER A 200 -15.88 24.45 -12.64
N ARG A 201 -16.40 23.41 -12.00
CA ARG A 201 -17.50 22.66 -12.57
C ARG A 201 -18.75 23.52 -12.39
N VAL A 202 -19.13 24.21 -13.46
CA VAL A 202 -20.50 24.70 -13.67
C VAL A 202 -21.36 23.48 -13.98
#